data_94395d3b4c0db90fc3ab6a0a8fb800d5
#
_entry.id   94395d3b4c0db90fc3ab6a0a8fb800d5
#
_cell.length_a   1.000
_cell.length_b   1.000
_cell.length_c   1.000
_cell.angle_alpha   90.00
_cell.angle_beta   90.00
_cell.angle_gamma   90.00
#
_symmetry.space_group_name_H-M   'P 1'
#
loop_
_entity.id
_entity.type
_entity.pdbx_description
1 polymer ?
#
loop_
_entity_poly.entity_id
_entity_poly.type
_entity_poly.pdbx_seq_one_letter_code
_entity_poly.pdbx_strand_id
1 'polypeptide(L)'
;MIAFLDWLNGILWGVPLIALMLLTGLYFTIRSGFFQFRHFGWILKHTVGTITQKNTNVSEDKKAISPFEAICTAVGGTVGFGNIAGVATAVASGGPGAVLWMWLTSCLGLILKQVEVTLGCYYRGTNSNGEKYGGPTYYMQKGLGEKRHWGNAWKILAVIFGIGIFSTFFITSSNLTASEVVAGAFNFNGVSVCGYFIDGRIVVGTLLCILTYVITSGGIKGVASIF
;
A
#
# COMPACT_ATOMS: atom_id res chain seq x y z
N MET A 1 -28.71 -9.71 -7.76
CA MET A 1 -27.27 -9.82 -7.46
C MET A 1 -26.53 -8.52 -7.74
N ILE A 2 -26.66 -7.93 -8.94
CA ILE A 2 -26.00 -6.64 -9.30
C ILE A 2 -26.42 -5.51 -8.35
N ALA A 3 -27.73 -5.31 -8.14
CA ALA A 3 -28.23 -4.27 -7.23
C ALA A 3 -27.70 -4.38 -5.78
N PHE A 4 -27.49 -5.59 -5.30
CA PHE A 4 -26.88 -5.82 -3.97
C PHE A 4 -25.40 -5.44 -3.97
N LEU A 5 -24.67 -5.76 -5.04
CA LEU A 5 -23.26 -5.36 -5.17
C LEU A 5 -23.11 -3.85 -5.32
N ASP A 6 -23.99 -3.18 -6.04
CA ASP A 6 -23.99 -1.73 -6.18
C ASP A 6 -24.31 -1.04 -4.85
N TRP A 7 -25.28 -1.56 -4.09
CA TRP A 7 -25.59 -1.07 -2.76
C TRP A 7 -24.42 -1.26 -1.78
N LEU A 8 -23.80 -2.45 -1.80
CA LEU A 8 -22.63 -2.75 -0.97
C LEU A 8 -21.45 -1.84 -1.35
N ASN A 9 -21.21 -1.64 -2.63
CA ASN A 9 -20.18 -0.74 -3.13
C ASN A 9 -20.44 0.72 -2.70
N GLY A 10 -21.68 1.18 -2.75
CA GLY A 10 -22.08 2.50 -2.29
C GLY A 10 -21.86 2.73 -0.78
N ILE A 11 -21.95 1.68 0.04
CA ILE A 11 -21.61 1.76 1.46
C ILE A 11 -20.10 1.69 1.67
N LEU A 12 -19.42 0.74 1.04
CA LEU A 12 -17.99 0.49 1.26
C LEU A 12 -17.10 1.60 0.71
N TRP A 13 -17.48 2.21 -0.43
CA TRP A 13 -16.72 3.30 -1.07
C TRP A 13 -17.43 4.65 -1.03
N GLY A 14 -18.57 4.71 -0.35
CA GLY A 14 -19.37 5.91 -0.25
C GLY A 14 -19.05 6.77 0.98
N VAL A 15 -20.00 7.67 1.26
CA VAL A 15 -19.93 8.62 2.37
C VAL A 15 -19.59 7.97 3.73
N PRO A 16 -20.12 6.77 4.10
CA PRO A 16 -19.82 6.19 5.41
C PRO A 16 -18.34 5.89 5.62
N LEU A 17 -17.66 5.30 4.62
CA LEU A 17 -16.23 5.03 4.72
C LEU A 17 -15.39 6.31 4.74
N ILE A 18 -15.73 7.26 3.87
CA ILE A 18 -15.04 8.56 3.82
C ILE A 18 -15.17 9.27 5.17
N ALA A 19 -16.39 9.34 5.72
CA ALA A 19 -16.63 9.94 7.02
C ALA A 19 -15.85 9.23 8.14
N LEU A 20 -15.83 7.90 8.15
CA LEU A 20 -15.08 7.11 9.12
C LEU A 20 -13.57 7.41 9.03
N MET A 21 -13.00 7.45 7.83
CA MET A 21 -11.58 7.75 7.62
C MET A 21 -11.24 9.18 8.06
N LEU A 22 -12.05 10.16 7.69
CA LEU A 22 -11.81 11.56 8.06
C LEU A 22 -11.95 11.78 9.56
N LEU A 23 -12.99 11.24 10.20
CA LEU A 23 -13.21 11.33 11.64
C LEU A 23 -12.10 10.63 12.42
N THR A 24 -11.66 9.44 11.98
CA THR A 24 -10.56 8.71 12.61
C THR A 24 -9.24 9.46 12.44
N GLY A 25 -8.97 10.00 11.25
CA GLY A 25 -7.79 10.83 10.99
C GLY A 25 -7.79 12.09 11.84
N LEU A 26 -8.92 12.77 11.96
CA LEU A 26 -9.07 13.95 12.81
C LEU A 26 -8.89 13.59 14.30
N TYR A 27 -9.51 12.51 14.77
CA TYR A 27 -9.34 12.03 16.13
C TYR A 27 -7.87 11.78 16.48
N PHE A 28 -7.14 11.04 15.65
CA PHE A 28 -5.73 10.78 15.89
C PHE A 28 -4.87 12.02 15.74
N THR A 29 -5.19 12.96 14.84
CA THR A 29 -4.50 14.24 14.71
C THR A 29 -4.60 15.05 16.00
N ILE A 30 -5.80 15.17 16.56
CA ILE A 30 -6.02 15.89 17.84
C ILE A 30 -5.34 15.13 18.99
N ARG A 31 -5.51 13.83 19.06
CA ARG A 31 -4.98 12.99 20.15
C ARG A 31 -3.44 12.93 20.17
N SER A 32 -2.80 13.05 19.02
CA SER A 32 -1.34 13.11 18.89
C SER A 32 -0.77 14.53 19.05
N GLY A 33 -1.61 15.53 19.29
CA GLY A 33 -1.19 16.93 19.40
C GLY A 33 -0.65 17.48 18.09
N PHE A 34 -1.29 17.17 16.97
CA PHE A 34 -0.88 17.62 15.63
C PHE A 34 0.55 17.20 15.27
N PHE A 35 0.94 15.99 15.61
CA PHE A 35 2.31 15.49 15.46
C PHE A 35 2.86 15.68 14.04
N GLN A 36 2.07 15.39 13.00
CA GLN A 36 2.46 15.50 11.59
C GLN A 36 2.86 16.93 11.19
N PHE A 37 2.28 17.95 11.82
CA PHE A 37 2.62 19.37 11.57
C PHE A 37 3.75 19.85 12.45
N ARG A 38 3.71 19.55 13.75
CA ARG A 38 4.70 20.01 14.72
C ARG A 38 6.09 19.44 14.49
N HIS A 39 6.16 18.20 14.02
CA HIS A 39 7.43 17.49 13.81
C HIS A 39 7.78 17.34 12.32
N PHE A 40 7.09 18.06 11.44
CA PHE A 40 7.29 17.95 9.99
C PHE A 40 8.76 18.17 9.57
N GLY A 41 9.39 19.22 10.08
CA GLY A 41 10.81 19.52 9.80
C GLY A 41 11.75 18.42 10.33
N TRP A 42 11.45 17.86 11.50
CA TRP A 42 12.20 16.74 12.05
C TRP A 42 12.05 15.48 11.19
N ILE A 43 10.83 15.17 10.78
CA ILE A 43 10.51 14.03 9.90
C ILE A 43 11.26 14.19 8.57
N LEU A 44 11.17 15.34 7.92
CA LEU A 44 11.89 15.62 6.67
C LEU A 44 13.39 15.44 6.83
N LYS A 45 13.99 16.03 7.86
CA LYS A 45 15.43 15.93 8.12
C LYS A 45 15.87 14.47 8.28
N HIS A 46 15.10 13.64 8.98
CA HIS A 46 15.44 12.23 9.21
C HIS A 46 15.11 11.33 8.02
N THR A 47 14.12 11.69 7.20
CA THR A 47 13.76 10.94 6.00
C THR A 47 14.70 11.27 4.84
N VAL A 48 14.83 12.55 4.51
CA VAL A 48 15.72 13.02 3.44
C VAL A 48 17.20 12.89 3.84
N GLY A 49 17.52 13.11 5.11
CA GLY A 49 18.88 12.95 5.63
C GLY A 49 19.42 11.51 5.52
N THR A 50 18.56 10.50 5.56
CA THR A 50 18.98 9.11 5.34
C THR A 50 19.37 8.80 3.90
N ILE A 51 18.88 9.57 2.93
CA ILE A 51 19.27 9.46 1.51
C ILE A 51 20.74 9.83 1.32
N THR A 52 21.22 10.79 2.11
CA THR A 52 22.59 11.32 1.99
C THR A 52 23.59 10.60 2.90
N GLN A 53 23.10 9.86 3.90
CA GLN A 53 23.97 9.09 4.80
C GLN A 53 24.35 7.76 4.14
N LYS A 54 25.61 7.69 3.72
CA LYS A 54 26.27 6.47 3.28
C LYS A 54 26.20 5.43 4.40
N ASN A 55 25.65 4.27 4.11
CA ASN A 55 25.41 3.08 4.96
C ASN A 55 26.47 2.82 6.06
N THR A 56 26.43 3.50 7.16
CA THR A 56 27.37 3.26 8.27
C THR A 56 26.77 2.43 9.42
N ASN A 57 25.47 2.16 9.41
CA ASN A 57 24.81 1.36 10.44
C ASN A 57 23.83 0.33 9.84
N VAL A 58 24.33 -0.52 8.96
CA VAL A 58 23.63 -1.78 8.68
C VAL A 58 23.77 -2.60 9.98
N SER A 59 22.66 -2.77 10.71
CA SER A 59 22.60 -3.70 11.84
C SER A 59 23.25 -5.01 11.42
N GLU A 60 23.93 -5.71 12.32
CA GLU A 60 24.60 -7.02 12.10
C GLU A 60 23.71 -8.09 11.49
N ASP A 61 22.42 -7.81 11.37
CA ASP A 61 21.41 -8.65 10.76
C ASP A 61 21.55 -8.60 9.23
N LYS A 62 22.20 -9.59 8.64
CA LYS A 62 22.41 -9.73 7.18
C LYS A 62 21.13 -9.68 6.34
N LYS A 63 19.95 -9.76 6.97
CA LYS A 63 18.62 -9.68 6.35
C LYS A 63 17.95 -8.30 6.49
N ALA A 64 18.54 -7.36 7.22
CA ALA A 64 17.98 -6.03 7.35
C ALA A 64 18.20 -5.22 6.06
N ILE A 65 17.17 -4.48 5.65
CA ILE A 65 17.25 -3.52 4.55
C ILE A 65 17.68 -2.16 5.11
N SER A 66 18.37 -1.36 4.30
CA SER A 66 18.77 -0.01 4.68
C SER A 66 17.52 0.92 4.81
N PRO A 67 17.62 2.00 5.57
CA PRO A 67 16.52 2.98 5.65
C PRO A 67 16.11 3.55 4.29
N PHE A 68 17.07 3.74 3.39
CA PHE A 68 16.80 4.22 2.05
C PHE A 68 16.03 3.17 1.22
N GLU A 69 16.47 1.91 1.22
CA GLU A 69 15.77 0.80 0.56
C GLU A 69 14.35 0.63 1.13
N ALA A 70 14.17 0.82 2.44
CA ALA A 70 12.84 0.77 3.08
C ALA A 70 11.92 1.89 2.56
N ILE A 71 12.44 3.11 2.42
CA ILE A 71 11.67 4.24 1.87
C ILE A 71 11.32 3.97 0.40
N CYS A 72 12.29 3.56 -0.41
CA CYS A 72 12.06 3.26 -1.82
C CYS A 72 11.01 2.14 -2.00
N THR A 73 11.12 1.07 -1.23
CA THR A 73 10.15 -0.03 -1.25
C THR A 73 8.75 0.44 -0.82
N ALA A 74 8.66 1.28 0.23
CA ALA A 74 7.39 1.82 0.70
C ALA A 74 6.74 2.76 -0.35
N VAL A 75 7.53 3.63 -0.98
CA VAL A 75 7.05 4.52 -2.05
C VAL A 75 6.63 3.71 -3.27
N GLY A 76 7.47 2.78 -3.73
CA GLY A 76 7.15 1.92 -4.86
C GLY A 76 5.90 1.07 -4.64
N GLY A 77 5.71 0.54 -3.43
CA GLY A 77 4.49 -0.21 -3.07
C GLY A 77 3.24 0.65 -2.91
N THR A 78 3.39 1.97 -2.77
CA THR A 78 2.25 2.90 -2.60
C THR A 78 1.80 3.51 -3.93
N VAL A 79 2.72 3.66 -4.88
CA VAL A 79 2.41 4.19 -6.22
C VAL A 79 1.72 3.11 -7.03
N GLY A 80 0.44 3.30 -7.26
CA GLY A 80 -0.40 2.41 -8.05
C GLY A 80 -1.20 3.16 -9.10
N PHE A 81 -1.99 2.42 -9.86
CA PHE A 81 -2.89 2.95 -10.88
C PHE A 81 -3.79 4.10 -10.33
N GLY A 82 -4.31 3.95 -9.11
CA GLY A 82 -5.16 4.95 -8.47
C GLY A 82 -4.49 6.31 -8.31
N ASN A 83 -3.18 6.34 -8.11
CA ASN A 83 -2.44 7.60 -7.91
C ASN A 83 -2.23 8.38 -9.21
N ILE A 84 -2.34 7.72 -10.35
CA ILE A 84 -2.18 8.34 -11.67
C ILE A 84 -3.55 8.56 -12.29
N ALA A 85 -4.26 7.52 -12.66
CA ALA A 85 -5.53 7.62 -13.35
C ALA A 85 -6.66 8.10 -12.42
N GLY A 86 -6.66 7.68 -11.15
CA GLY A 86 -7.65 8.14 -10.17
C GLY A 86 -7.55 9.63 -9.90
N VAL A 87 -6.33 10.16 -9.80
CA VAL A 87 -6.12 11.62 -9.65
C VAL A 87 -6.55 12.36 -10.91
N ALA A 88 -6.17 11.86 -12.09
CA ALA A 88 -6.59 12.47 -13.36
C ALA A 88 -8.12 12.50 -13.50
N THR A 89 -8.79 11.40 -13.16
CA THR A 89 -10.26 11.31 -13.17
C THR A 89 -10.90 12.28 -12.16
N ALA A 90 -10.33 12.36 -10.95
CA ALA A 90 -10.83 13.27 -9.93
C ALA A 90 -10.70 14.73 -10.35
N VAL A 91 -9.60 15.12 -11.01
CA VAL A 91 -9.42 16.48 -11.53
C VAL A 91 -10.34 16.73 -12.73
N ALA A 92 -10.51 15.76 -13.62
CA ALA A 92 -11.39 15.90 -14.78
C ALA A 92 -12.86 16.07 -14.38
N SER A 93 -13.32 15.38 -13.33
CA SER A 93 -14.71 15.45 -12.86
C SER A 93 -14.97 16.55 -11.84
N GLY A 94 -14.02 16.81 -10.95
CA GLY A 94 -14.16 17.78 -9.84
C GLY A 94 -13.46 19.11 -10.05
N GLY A 95 -12.78 19.29 -11.20
CA GLY A 95 -12.01 20.49 -11.49
C GLY A 95 -10.78 20.67 -10.59
N PRO A 96 -10.12 21.85 -10.65
CA PRO A 96 -8.91 22.14 -9.85
C PRO A 96 -9.11 22.05 -8.35
N GLY A 97 -10.35 22.28 -7.87
CA GLY A 97 -10.70 22.15 -6.45
C GLY A 97 -10.49 20.73 -5.88
N ALA A 98 -10.56 19.72 -6.73
CA ALA A 98 -10.30 18.33 -6.31
C ALA A 98 -8.88 18.16 -5.71
N VAL A 99 -7.89 18.86 -6.25
CA VAL A 99 -6.50 18.82 -5.76
C VAL A 99 -6.41 19.35 -4.32
N LEU A 100 -7.12 20.44 -4.02
CA LEU A 100 -7.15 20.99 -2.66
C LEU A 100 -7.72 19.98 -1.67
N TRP A 101 -8.84 19.35 -2.02
CA TRP A 101 -9.45 18.32 -1.18
C TRP A 101 -8.56 17.08 -1.00
N MET A 102 -7.86 16.67 -2.06
CA MET A 102 -6.87 15.60 -1.96
C MET A 102 -5.74 15.95 -0.98
N TRP A 103 -5.24 17.17 -0.97
CA TRP A 103 -4.23 17.60 0.00
C TRP A 103 -4.75 17.61 1.43
N LEU A 104 -5.95 18.13 1.65
CA LEU A 104 -6.57 18.15 2.98
C LEU A 104 -6.79 16.73 3.52
N THR A 105 -7.31 15.83 2.70
CA THR A 105 -7.51 14.43 3.09
C THR A 105 -6.20 13.69 3.29
N SER A 106 -5.16 14.00 2.51
CA SER A 106 -3.82 13.43 2.67
C SER A 106 -3.19 13.81 4.01
N CYS A 107 -3.37 15.05 4.48
CA CYS A 107 -2.90 15.46 5.79
C CYS A 107 -3.50 14.61 6.93
N LEU A 108 -4.79 14.23 6.81
CA LEU A 108 -5.44 13.31 7.76
C LEU A 108 -5.03 11.85 7.53
N GLY A 109 -4.75 11.47 6.28
CA GLY A 109 -4.24 10.14 5.93
C GLY A 109 -2.85 9.85 6.49
N LEU A 110 -1.98 10.86 6.55
CA LEU A 110 -0.62 10.73 7.11
C LEU A 110 -0.63 10.18 8.54
N ILE A 111 -1.50 10.71 9.42
CA ILE A 111 -1.56 10.26 10.80
C ILE A 111 -2.10 8.83 10.92
N LEU A 112 -3.05 8.43 10.07
CA LEU A 112 -3.57 7.06 10.03
C LEU A 112 -2.46 6.08 9.67
N LYS A 113 -1.67 6.40 8.65
CA LYS A 113 -0.53 5.56 8.25
C LYS A 113 0.55 5.50 9.31
N GLN A 114 0.82 6.61 9.99
CA GLN A 114 1.75 6.65 11.11
C GLN A 114 1.30 5.73 12.25
N VAL A 115 0.01 5.77 12.63
CA VAL A 115 -0.56 4.89 13.66
C VAL A 115 -0.43 3.42 13.25
N GLU A 116 -0.74 3.09 11.99
CA GLU A 116 -0.62 1.74 11.45
C GLU A 116 0.82 1.21 11.56
N VAL A 117 1.79 1.99 11.07
CA VAL A 117 3.21 1.62 11.11
C VAL A 117 3.71 1.50 12.56
N THR A 118 3.31 2.43 13.44
CA THR A 118 3.67 2.39 14.85
C THR A 118 3.14 1.13 15.52
N LEU A 119 1.89 0.75 15.28
CA LEU A 119 1.32 -0.49 15.80
C LEU A 119 2.04 -1.72 15.23
N GLY A 120 2.36 -1.72 13.94
CA GLY A 120 3.11 -2.79 13.29
C GLY A 120 4.49 -2.98 13.90
N CYS A 121 5.19 -1.90 14.22
CA CYS A 121 6.50 -1.94 14.88
C CYS A 121 6.39 -2.34 16.36
N TYR A 122 5.41 -1.79 17.08
CA TYR A 122 5.24 -2.04 18.52
C TYR A 122 4.88 -3.50 18.84
N TYR A 123 4.02 -4.11 18.03
CA TYR A 123 3.58 -5.50 18.21
C TYR A 123 4.40 -6.51 17.42
N ARG A 124 5.51 -6.09 16.84
CA ARG A 124 6.42 -6.94 16.08
C ARG A 124 6.96 -8.08 16.94
N GLY A 125 7.00 -9.28 16.38
CA GLY A 125 7.58 -10.46 16.98
C GLY A 125 8.87 -10.87 16.29
N THR A 126 9.60 -11.78 16.94
CA THR A 126 10.79 -12.45 16.35
C THR A 126 10.53 -13.93 16.35
N ASN A 127 10.72 -14.58 15.20
CA ASN A 127 10.58 -16.03 15.07
C ASN A 127 11.79 -16.76 15.67
N SER A 128 11.69 -18.07 15.87
CA SER A 128 12.81 -18.94 16.33
C SER A 128 14.07 -18.82 15.47
N ASN A 129 13.92 -18.47 14.21
CA ASN A 129 15.02 -18.26 13.25
C ASN A 129 15.62 -16.83 13.29
N GLY A 130 15.24 -15.99 14.25
CA GLY A 130 15.67 -14.60 14.35
C GLY A 130 14.94 -13.65 13.37
N GLU A 131 14.02 -14.14 12.54
CA GLU A 131 13.30 -13.33 11.57
C GLU A 131 12.21 -12.51 12.26
N LYS A 132 12.13 -11.22 11.91
CA LYS A 132 11.12 -10.33 12.45
C LYS A 132 9.85 -10.43 11.63
N TYR A 133 8.71 -10.59 12.30
CA TYR A 133 7.40 -10.62 11.69
C TYR A 133 6.44 -9.65 12.39
N GLY A 134 5.48 -9.13 11.65
CA GLY A 134 4.51 -8.17 12.16
C GLY A 134 3.44 -7.87 11.11
N GLY A 135 2.59 -6.92 11.41
CA GLY A 135 1.54 -6.46 10.51
C GLY A 135 0.16 -6.43 11.16
N PRO A 136 -0.90 -6.10 10.39
CA PRO A 136 -2.24 -5.88 10.92
C PRO A 136 -2.82 -7.05 11.72
N THR A 137 -2.70 -8.26 11.23
CA THR A 137 -3.21 -9.46 11.92
C THR A 137 -2.52 -9.70 13.26
N TYR A 138 -1.21 -9.42 13.34
CA TYR A 138 -0.41 -9.59 14.56
C TYR A 138 -0.75 -8.55 15.62
N TYR A 139 -0.91 -7.28 15.26
CA TYR A 139 -1.30 -6.28 16.25
C TYR A 139 -2.78 -6.41 16.67
N MET A 140 -3.65 -6.97 15.82
CA MET A 140 -5.00 -7.36 16.22
C MET A 140 -4.95 -8.50 17.25
N GLN A 141 -4.15 -9.54 17.01
CA GLN A 141 -3.98 -10.65 17.94
C GLN A 141 -3.41 -10.16 19.29
N LYS A 142 -2.24 -9.54 19.27
CA LYS A 142 -1.54 -9.14 20.49
C LYS A 142 -2.22 -7.97 21.20
N GLY A 143 -2.77 -7.02 20.47
CA GLY A 143 -3.41 -5.81 21.03
C GLY A 143 -4.83 -6.07 21.52
N LEU A 144 -5.68 -6.64 20.67
CA LEU A 144 -7.09 -6.87 20.99
C LEU A 144 -7.28 -8.22 21.68
N GLY A 145 -6.61 -9.27 21.21
CA GLY A 145 -6.76 -10.62 21.77
C GLY A 145 -6.07 -10.76 23.12
N GLU A 146 -4.77 -10.53 23.20
CA GLU A 146 -3.99 -10.79 24.41
C GLU A 146 -4.10 -9.66 25.44
N LYS A 147 -3.92 -8.38 25.06
CA LYS A 147 -3.95 -7.26 26.01
C LYS A 147 -5.35 -6.83 26.41
N ARG A 148 -6.32 -6.82 25.50
CA ARG A 148 -7.68 -6.35 25.77
C ARG A 148 -8.70 -7.47 26.02
N HIS A 149 -8.28 -8.72 25.87
CA HIS A 149 -9.11 -9.91 26.11
C HIS A 149 -10.45 -9.89 25.36
N TRP A 150 -10.45 -9.43 24.10
CA TRP A 150 -11.66 -9.36 23.26
C TRP A 150 -12.16 -10.74 22.80
N GLY A 151 -11.69 -11.82 23.42
CA GLY A 151 -12.11 -13.18 23.08
C GLY A 151 -11.85 -13.50 21.61
N ASN A 152 -12.87 -13.96 20.90
CA ASN A 152 -12.77 -14.32 19.49
C ASN A 152 -13.02 -13.15 18.50
N ALA A 153 -13.42 -11.97 18.98
CA ALA A 153 -13.76 -10.84 18.11
C ALA A 153 -12.58 -10.36 17.27
N TRP A 154 -11.36 -10.39 17.81
CA TRP A 154 -10.16 -10.05 17.07
C TRP A 154 -9.90 -10.98 15.87
N LYS A 155 -10.28 -12.27 15.99
CA LYS A 155 -10.12 -13.25 14.89
C LYS A 155 -11.03 -12.90 13.73
N ILE A 156 -12.26 -12.48 14.00
CA ILE A 156 -13.22 -12.06 12.97
C ILE A 156 -12.64 -10.88 12.19
N LEU A 157 -12.13 -9.86 12.90
CA LEU A 157 -11.50 -8.69 12.26
C LEU A 157 -10.27 -9.09 11.44
N ALA A 158 -9.41 -9.95 11.96
CA ALA A 158 -8.22 -10.43 11.27
C ALA A 158 -8.57 -11.24 10.01
N VAL A 159 -9.61 -12.07 10.07
CA VAL A 159 -10.09 -12.86 8.91
C VAL A 159 -10.70 -11.93 7.85
N ILE A 160 -11.56 -10.98 8.24
CA ILE A 160 -12.13 -10.00 7.30
C ILE A 160 -11.01 -9.22 6.60
N PHE A 161 -10.02 -8.74 7.36
CA PHE A 161 -8.87 -8.05 6.82
C PHE A 161 -8.05 -8.94 5.86
N GLY A 162 -7.79 -10.19 6.25
CA GLY A 162 -7.04 -11.16 5.43
C GLY A 162 -7.77 -11.48 4.12
N ILE A 163 -9.08 -11.74 4.17
CA ILE A 163 -9.90 -11.96 2.98
C ILE A 163 -9.91 -10.72 2.10
N GLY A 164 -10.04 -9.53 2.70
CA GLY A 164 -10.02 -8.28 1.95
C GLY A 164 -8.72 -8.08 1.17
N ILE A 165 -7.57 -8.24 1.83
CA ILE A 165 -6.26 -8.14 1.17
C ILE A 165 -6.09 -9.22 0.09
N PHE A 166 -6.41 -10.48 0.42
CA PHE A 166 -6.31 -11.58 -0.54
C PHE A 166 -7.14 -11.30 -1.78
N SER A 167 -8.39 -10.86 -1.61
CA SER A 167 -9.28 -10.51 -2.71
C SER A 167 -8.73 -9.36 -3.57
N THR A 168 -8.04 -8.40 -2.96
CA THR A 168 -7.45 -7.28 -3.68
C THR A 168 -6.45 -7.74 -4.74
N PHE A 169 -5.64 -8.76 -4.45
CA PHE A 169 -4.67 -9.29 -5.40
C PHE A 169 -5.32 -9.90 -6.65
N PHE A 170 -6.53 -10.45 -6.54
CA PHE A 170 -7.26 -11.02 -7.69
C PHE A 170 -8.10 -9.98 -8.43
N ILE A 171 -8.65 -9.00 -7.71
CA ILE A 171 -9.57 -8.01 -8.28
C ILE A 171 -8.79 -6.82 -8.84
N THR A 172 -7.61 -6.51 -8.28
CA THR A 172 -6.81 -5.37 -8.73
C THR A 172 -6.22 -5.66 -10.11
N SER A 173 -6.75 -4.99 -11.09
CA SER A 173 -6.31 -5.09 -12.50
C SER A 173 -5.01 -4.32 -12.80
N SER A 174 -4.14 -4.13 -11.80
CA SER A 174 -2.90 -3.33 -11.96
C SER A 174 -2.00 -3.84 -13.07
N ASN A 175 -1.86 -5.17 -13.20
CA ASN A 175 -1.09 -5.76 -14.29
C ASN A 175 -1.76 -5.55 -15.65
N LEU A 176 -3.09 -5.68 -15.73
CA LEU A 176 -3.84 -5.41 -16.95
C LEU A 176 -3.66 -3.96 -17.39
N THR A 177 -3.82 -3.01 -16.48
CA THR A 177 -3.67 -1.59 -16.79
C THR A 177 -2.22 -1.25 -17.18
N ALA A 178 -1.22 -1.81 -16.49
CA ALA A 178 0.17 -1.64 -16.88
C ALA A 178 0.44 -2.20 -18.28
N SER A 179 -0.10 -3.37 -18.60
CA SER A 179 0.04 -3.97 -19.92
C SER A 179 -0.67 -3.18 -21.01
N GLU A 180 -1.84 -2.59 -20.72
CA GLU A 180 -2.55 -1.71 -21.65
C GLU A 180 -1.76 -0.43 -21.93
N VAL A 181 -1.22 0.22 -20.90
CA VAL A 181 -0.43 1.44 -21.06
C VAL A 181 0.83 1.17 -21.85
N VAL A 182 1.55 0.09 -21.54
CA VAL A 182 2.80 -0.27 -22.24
C VAL A 182 2.50 -0.67 -23.69
N ALA A 183 1.51 -1.54 -23.93
CA ALA A 183 1.11 -1.93 -25.28
C ALA A 183 0.67 -0.72 -26.11
N GLY A 184 -0.11 0.20 -25.51
CA GLY A 184 -0.55 1.43 -26.16
C GLY A 184 0.60 2.41 -26.46
N ALA A 185 1.54 2.58 -25.54
CA ALA A 185 2.70 3.46 -25.73
C ALA A 185 3.61 3.02 -26.90
N PHE A 186 3.73 1.71 -27.10
CA PHE A 186 4.51 1.15 -28.21
C PHE A 186 3.67 0.80 -29.46
N ASN A 187 2.37 1.12 -29.47
CA ASN A 187 1.41 0.72 -30.50
C ASN A 187 1.46 -0.79 -30.81
N PHE A 188 1.71 -1.59 -29.79
CA PHE A 188 1.87 -3.03 -29.92
C PHE A 188 0.50 -3.72 -29.86
N ASN A 189 -0.09 -3.97 -31.02
CA ASN A 189 -1.44 -4.55 -31.13
C ASN A 189 -1.47 -6.05 -30.85
N GLY A 190 -0.36 -6.76 -31.04
CA GLY A 190 -0.29 -8.20 -30.76
C GLY A 190 0.63 -8.95 -31.74
N VAL A 191 0.71 -10.26 -31.55
CA VAL A 191 1.50 -11.18 -32.36
C VAL A 191 0.62 -12.33 -32.85
N SER A 192 0.77 -12.70 -34.12
CA SER A 192 0.14 -13.90 -34.68
C SER A 192 1.09 -15.08 -34.53
N VAL A 193 0.69 -16.07 -33.73
CA VAL A 193 1.46 -17.30 -33.49
C VAL A 193 0.63 -18.49 -33.91
N CYS A 194 1.12 -19.29 -34.82
CA CYS A 194 0.46 -20.52 -35.32
C CYS A 194 -0.99 -20.29 -35.80
N GLY A 195 -1.30 -19.13 -36.39
CA GLY A 195 -2.63 -18.80 -36.89
C GLY A 195 -3.61 -18.22 -35.85
N TYR A 196 -3.20 -18.11 -34.59
CA TYR A 196 -3.96 -17.44 -33.53
C TYR A 196 -3.39 -16.05 -33.27
N PHE A 197 -4.28 -15.06 -33.23
CA PHE A 197 -3.90 -13.68 -32.86
C PHE A 197 -3.90 -13.55 -31.33
N ILE A 198 -2.75 -13.21 -30.75
CA ILE A 198 -2.58 -12.94 -29.33
C ILE A 198 -2.52 -11.43 -29.15
N ASP A 199 -3.46 -10.87 -28.39
CA ASP A 199 -3.52 -9.45 -28.08
C ASP A 199 -2.21 -8.99 -27.39
N GLY A 200 -1.70 -7.82 -27.78
CA GLY A 200 -0.48 -7.23 -27.23
C GLY A 200 -0.50 -7.07 -25.72
N ARG A 201 -1.66 -6.83 -25.13
CA ARG A 201 -1.85 -6.76 -23.67
C ARG A 201 -1.51 -8.07 -22.97
N ILE A 202 -1.87 -9.20 -23.58
CA ILE A 202 -1.57 -10.53 -23.03
C ILE A 202 -0.06 -10.78 -23.06
N VAL A 203 0.58 -10.46 -24.17
CA VAL A 203 2.03 -10.64 -24.32
C VAL A 203 2.79 -9.77 -23.31
N VAL A 204 2.47 -8.49 -23.23
CA VAL A 204 3.09 -7.55 -22.28
C VAL A 204 2.78 -7.94 -20.85
N GLY A 205 1.53 -8.30 -20.54
CA GLY A 205 1.13 -8.74 -19.20
C GLY A 205 1.86 -9.99 -18.75
N THR A 206 2.08 -10.95 -19.65
CA THR A 206 2.85 -12.16 -19.36
C THR A 206 4.32 -11.84 -19.10
N LEU A 207 4.93 -10.95 -19.88
CA LEU A 207 6.31 -10.50 -19.67
C LEU A 207 6.45 -9.77 -18.31
N LEU A 208 5.50 -8.90 -17.97
CA LEU A 208 5.49 -8.23 -16.67
C LEU A 208 5.31 -9.22 -15.50
N CYS A 209 4.48 -10.26 -15.66
CA CYS A 209 4.36 -11.32 -14.67
C CYS A 209 5.67 -12.08 -14.45
N ILE A 210 6.35 -12.46 -15.53
CA ILE A 210 7.65 -13.15 -15.44
C ILE A 210 8.67 -12.25 -14.77
N LEU A 211 8.77 -11.00 -15.18
CA LEU A 211 9.68 -10.01 -14.59
C LEU A 211 9.41 -9.86 -13.08
N THR A 212 8.16 -9.66 -12.70
CA THR A 212 7.75 -9.56 -11.29
C THR A 212 8.11 -10.81 -10.51
N TYR A 213 7.89 -11.98 -11.09
CA TYR A 213 8.25 -13.26 -10.46
C TYR A 213 9.76 -13.37 -10.20
N VAL A 214 10.59 -13.02 -11.19
CA VAL A 214 12.05 -13.04 -11.06
C VAL A 214 12.51 -12.07 -9.96
N ILE A 215 11.95 -10.86 -9.92
CA ILE A 215 12.28 -9.84 -8.92
C ILE A 215 11.89 -10.32 -7.52
N THR A 216 10.66 -10.83 -7.36
CA THR A 216 10.14 -11.25 -6.05
C THR A 216 10.77 -12.55 -5.55
N SER A 217 11.31 -13.39 -6.42
CA SER A 217 12.02 -14.62 -6.03
C SER A 217 13.28 -14.34 -5.19
N GLY A 218 13.88 -13.13 -5.34
CA GLY A 218 14.98 -12.62 -4.50
C GLY A 218 14.54 -12.17 -3.09
N GLY A 219 13.24 -12.27 -2.76
CA GLY A 219 12.68 -11.81 -1.49
C GLY A 219 12.72 -10.29 -1.34
N ILE A 220 12.59 -9.81 -0.09
CA ILE A 220 12.56 -8.36 0.21
C ILE A 220 13.81 -7.63 -0.30
N LYS A 221 14.98 -8.28 -0.25
CA LYS A 221 16.22 -7.69 -0.78
C LYS A 221 16.22 -7.59 -2.30
N GLY A 222 15.67 -8.58 -3.00
CA GLY A 222 15.52 -8.54 -4.45
C GLY A 222 14.64 -7.38 -4.90
N VAL A 223 13.53 -7.17 -4.20
CA VAL A 223 12.64 -6.02 -4.45
C VAL A 223 13.34 -4.70 -4.11
N ALA A 224 13.94 -4.58 -2.92
CA ALA A 224 14.57 -3.35 -2.44
C ALA A 224 15.81 -2.93 -3.25
N SER A 225 16.48 -3.87 -3.95
CA SER A 225 17.65 -3.55 -4.78
C SER A 225 17.31 -2.93 -6.15
N ILE A 226 16.04 -2.94 -6.54
CA ILE A 226 15.57 -2.41 -7.83
C ILE A 226 15.04 -0.98 -7.68
N PHE A 227 14.51 -0.65 -6.49
CA PHE A 227 14.05 0.68 -6.12
C PHE A 227 15.15 1.48 -5.42
#